data_65eab6ee0f21305c256ae6aeeb72e8b0
#
_entry.id   65eab6ee0f21305c256ae6aeeb72e8b0
#
_cell.length_a   1.000
_cell.length_b   1.000
_cell.length_c   1.000
_cell.angle_alpha   90.00
_cell.angle_beta   90.00
_cell.angle_gamma   90.00
#
_symmetry.space_group_name_H-M   'P 1'
#
loop_
_entity.id
_entity.type
_entity.pdbx_description
1 polymer ?
#
loop_
_entity_poly.entity_id
_entity_poly.type
_entity_poly.pdbx_seq_one_letter_code
_entity_poly.pdbx_strand_id
1 'polypeptide(L)'
;MPALRRAAALAAAAQPVLPGANRVPGAASATAPLVSFSTPLLFMKALLLAGLLAGAGAPAALAQTPNLPPVKTTSFRADTLSILKYGAVADGQTLNTESFRKAIDACTQAGGGVVLVPRGLWLTGPIVLKNNVNLHLAKGALVQFSANRADYPLIKTNWEGLDAVRNLSPLYGADLENIAITGQGTFDGAGDAWRPVKKSKLNETQWDKLVASGGALNAKKDTWYPSEQSLKASTMDKPGVLTASKTDIKDFADVKDFLRPNMLSLTRCKRVLLQGFTIQNSPAWTIHPLLCDDIIIRGVTAKNPWYGQNTDALDLESCRNGIVEDCVFDVGDDGICIKSGRDEQGRKRGVPTENFLFRNDKVYHAHGGFVIGSEMSGGARNLYVQNCTFMGTDVGLRFKTARGRGGVVENIFVDGVDMTDIAGQAILFDMYYAAKDPVPLKGESTAPPEMKAEPLGEGTPQFRSFFIKNVTCKGAETAILVRGLPEMAIKDISIENAVLEADKGLVCQEAENIRLKNVTILSKETKPVLEIQNARDITLDNIRYASGAEVLLRVSGERTKNVKVSNTNTKSAKKDVEMGANAPKKAVSITKS
;
A
#
# COMPACT_ATOMS: atom_id res chain seq x y z
N MET A 1 -12.37 5.84 -37.90
CA MET A 1 -10.94 5.94 -37.65
C MET A 1 -10.38 7.35 -37.35
N PRO A 2 -11.12 8.31 -36.83
CA PRO A 2 -10.56 9.59 -36.31
C PRO A 2 -10.29 9.61 -34.81
N ALA A 3 -10.77 8.65 -34.03
CA ALA A 3 -10.67 8.68 -32.56
C ALA A 3 -9.29 8.25 -31.98
N LEU A 4 -8.49 7.55 -32.74
CA LEU A 4 -7.19 7.01 -32.28
C LEU A 4 -6.02 8.01 -32.27
N ARG A 5 -6.16 9.16 -32.92
CA ARG A 5 -5.07 10.18 -32.94
C ARG A 5 -5.11 11.17 -31.78
N ARG A 6 -6.15 11.18 -30.93
CA ARG A 6 -6.29 12.18 -29.85
C ARG A 6 -5.85 11.73 -28.46
N ALA A 7 -5.74 10.44 -28.21
CA ALA A 7 -5.30 9.93 -26.90
C ALA A 7 -3.80 10.16 -26.61
N ALA A 8 -2.97 10.23 -27.65
CA ALA A 8 -1.53 10.47 -27.51
C ALA A 8 -1.14 11.93 -27.19
N ALA A 9 -2.07 12.88 -27.35
CA ALA A 9 -1.79 14.31 -27.13
C ALA A 9 -2.01 14.78 -25.68
N LEU A 10 -2.63 13.98 -24.82
CA LEU A 10 -2.94 14.35 -23.42
C LEU A 10 -1.80 14.06 -22.44
N ALA A 11 -0.81 13.25 -22.82
CA ALA A 11 0.34 12.90 -21.97
C ALA A 11 1.54 13.87 -22.08
N ALA A 12 1.52 14.85 -23.01
CA ALA A 12 2.68 15.69 -23.33
C ALA A 12 2.64 17.12 -22.77
N ALA A 13 1.66 17.51 -21.97
CA ALA A 13 1.45 18.89 -21.53
C ALA A 13 1.53 19.08 -20.02
N ALA A 14 2.64 18.74 -19.38
CA ALA A 14 2.98 19.24 -18.05
C ALA A 14 4.50 19.21 -17.81
N GLN A 15 5.22 20.16 -18.40
CA GLN A 15 6.50 20.59 -17.86
C GLN A 15 6.52 22.13 -17.73
N PRO A 16 6.97 22.69 -16.61
CA PRO A 16 7.07 24.14 -16.45
C PRO A 16 8.30 24.68 -17.18
N VAL A 17 8.09 25.73 -17.97
CA VAL A 17 9.13 26.51 -18.64
C VAL A 17 9.75 27.45 -17.60
N LEU A 18 11.06 27.38 -17.40
CA LEU A 18 11.85 28.40 -16.72
C LEU A 18 12.34 29.44 -17.72
N PRO A 19 12.38 30.75 -17.34
CA PRO A 19 12.72 31.82 -18.26
C PRO A 19 14.23 31.93 -18.51
N GLY A 20 14.58 32.34 -19.74
CA GLY A 20 15.91 32.40 -20.30
C GLY A 20 16.83 33.42 -19.65
N ALA A 21 18.11 33.11 -19.67
CA ALA A 21 19.20 34.03 -19.39
C ALA A 21 20.03 34.32 -20.67
N ASN A 22 20.29 35.60 -20.87
CA ASN A 22 20.93 36.23 -22.00
C ASN A 22 22.37 35.75 -22.23
N ARG A 23 22.73 35.64 -23.51
CA ARG A 23 24.13 35.54 -24.03
C ARG A 23 24.82 36.88 -23.98
N VAL A 24 26.08 36.88 -23.57
CA VAL A 24 27.11 37.86 -23.98
C VAL A 24 28.40 37.11 -24.32
N PRO A 25 29.14 37.51 -25.36
CA PRO A 25 30.23 36.73 -25.94
C PRO A 25 31.64 37.21 -25.53
N GLY A 26 32.60 36.31 -25.66
CA GLY A 26 33.97 36.73 -26.02
C GLY A 26 35.13 36.41 -25.08
N ALA A 27 35.99 35.59 -25.59
CA ALA A 27 37.46 35.70 -25.64
C ALA A 27 38.33 34.94 -24.61
N ALA A 28 39.15 34.11 -25.23
CA ALA A 28 40.58 33.90 -25.08
C ALA A 28 41.13 32.91 -24.03
N SER A 29 41.84 31.99 -24.63
CA SER A 29 42.75 30.98 -24.08
C SER A 29 43.94 31.53 -23.29
N ALA A 30 44.33 30.82 -22.24
CA ALA A 30 45.74 30.77 -21.83
C ALA A 30 46.06 29.47 -21.07
N THR A 31 47.11 28.83 -21.51
CA THR A 31 47.69 27.58 -21.06
C THR A 31 48.69 27.74 -19.93
N ALA A 32 48.75 26.72 -19.04
CA ALA A 32 49.89 26.17 -18.27
C ALA A 32 50.44 26.96 -17.05
N PRO A 33 51.27 26.32 -16.14
CA PRO A 33 51.62 24.91 -15.96
C PRO A 33 51.55 24.38 -14.52
N LEU A 34 51.76 23.08 -14.41
CA LEU A 34 51.99 22.29 -13.21
C LEU A 34 53.24 22.72 -12.42
N VAL A 35 53.14 22.81 -11.08
CA VAL A 35 54.28 22.74 -10.18
C VAL A 35 53.95 21.79 -9.02
N SER A 36 54.75 20.73 -8.97
CA SER A 36 54.90 19.81 -7.85
C SER A 36 55.78 20.36 -6.77
N PHE A 37 55.43 20.23 -5.48
CA PHE A 37 56.43 20.25 -4.41
C PHE A 37 56.10 19.23 -3.31
N SER A 38 57.12 18.49 -3.00
CA SER A 38 57.30 17.44 -2.01
C SER A 38 57.39 17.97 -0.58
N THR A 39 57.01 17.11 0.36
CA THR A 39 57.18 17.16 1.81
C THR A 39 58.59 17.52 2.32
N PRO A 40 58.78 17.99 3.60
CA PRO A 40 59.00 17.03 4.66
C PRO A 40 58.42 17.38 6.09
N LEU A 41 58.39 16.34 6.92
CA LEU A 41 58.17 16.31 8.39
C LEU A 41 59.03 17.30 9.16
N LEU A 42 58.46 17.87 10.24
CA LEU A 42 59.15 18.02 11.52
C LEU A 42 58.18 18.33 12.69
N PHE A 43 58.47 17.69 13.77
CA PHE A 43 57.84 17.71 15.11
C PHE A 43 57.73 19.12 15.71
N MET A 44 56.60 19.37 16.42
CA MET A 44 56.67 20.03 17.72
C MET A 44 55.41 19.74 18.60
N LYS A 45 55.67 19.27 19.79
CA LYS A 45 54.71 19.07 20.90
C LYS A 45 54.31 20.43 21.50
N ALA A 46 53.03 20.62 21.73
CA ALA A 46 52.58 21.49 22.82
C ALA A 46 51.20 21.02 23.31
N LEU A 47 51.14 20.75 24.60
CA LEU A 47 49.94 20.49 25.40
C LEU A 47 48.95 21.64 25.33
N LEU A 48 47.62 21.38 25.34
CA LEU A 48 46.71 21.99 26.26
C LEU A 48 45.31 21.40 26.17
N LEU A 49 44.90 20.90 27.27
CA LEU A 49 43.58 20.83 27.94
C LEU A 49 42.35 20.34 27.13
N ALA A 50 41.95 19.21 27.59
CA ALA A 50 40.73 18.45 27.28
C ALA A 50 39.44 19.22 27.57
N GLY A 51 38.55 19.21 26.62
CA GLY A 51 37.13 19.29 26.83
C GLY A 51 36.51 17.96 26.37
N LEU A 52 36.42 16.98 27.28
CA LEU A 52 35.64 15.76 27.05
C LEU A 52 34.16 16.15 27.06
N LEU A 53 33.58 16.32 25.88
CA LEU A 53 32.17 16.08 25.61
C LEU A 53 32.07 14.67 25.03
N ALA A 54 31.99 13.71 25.93
CA ALA A 54 31.56 12.36 25.60
C ALA A 54 30.08 12.41 25.19
N GLY A 55 29.83 12.68 23.92
CA GLY A 55 28.58 12.32 23.29
C GLY A 55 28.53 10.81 23.27
N ALA A 56 27.93 10.21 24.30
CA ALA A 56 27.52 8.82 24.25
C ALA A 56 26.48 8.70 23.14
N GLY A 57 26.95 8.39 21.92
CA GLY A 57 26.10 7.85 20.88
C GLY A 57 25.44 6.61 21.47
N ALA A 58 24.13 6.69 21.74
CA ALA A 58 23.36 5.50 22.06
C ALA A 58 23.64 4.48 20.96
N PRO A 59 23.99 3.24 21.27
CA PRO A 59 24.15 2.23 20.25
C PRO A 59 22.82 2.19 19.49
N ALA A 60 22.87 2.39 18.17
CA ALA A 60 21.74 2.11 17.29
C ALA A 60 21.33 0.67 17.63
N ALA A 61 20.17 0.50 18.26
CA ALA A 61 19.65 -0.81 18.57
C ALA A 61 19.51 -1.49 17.22
N LEU A 62 20.39 -2.44 16.93
CA LEU A 62 20.32 -3.27 15.74
C LEU A 62 18.89 -3.82 15.71
N ALA A 63 18.13 -3.47 14.65
CA ALA A 63 16.81 -4.00 14.45
C ALA A 63 16.92 -5.52 14.54
N GLN A 64 16.18 -6.14 15.46
CA GLN A 64 16.20 -7.59 15.60
C GLN A 64 15.90 -8.21 14.24
N THR A 65 16.85 -8.96 13.71
CA THR A 65 16.66 -9.67 12.44
C THR A 65 15.43 -10.57 12.60
N PRO A 66 14.40 -10.42 11.75
CA PRO A 66 13.23 -11.26 11.87
C PRO A 66 13.60 -12.73 11.76
N ASN A 67 13.11 -13.57 12.67
CA ASN A 67 13.26 -15.03 12.57
C ASN A 67 12.22 -15.55 11.55
N LEU A 68 12.48 -15.27 10.28
CA LEU A 68 11.64 -15.71 9.16
C LEU A 68 12.26 -16.91 8.46
N PRO A 69 11.46 -17.81 7.90
CA PRO A 69 11.95 -18.84 7.01
C PRO A 69 12.75 -18.25 5.85
N PRO A 70 13.81 -18.90 5.38
CA PRO A 70 14.55 -18.44 4.21
C PRO A 70 13.67 -18.49 2.97
N VAL A 71 13.65 -17.39 2.20
CA VAL A 71 12.92 -17.31 0.93
C VAL A 71 13.74 -17.98 -0.16
N LYS A 72 13.15 -18.96 -0.85
CA LYS A 72 13.80 -19.63 -1.98
C LYS A 72 13.85 -18.71 -3.19
N THR A 73 15.03 -18.61 -3.80
CA THR A 73 15.26 -17.73 -4.94
C THR A 73 15.01 -18.42 -6.27
N THR A 74 14.80 -17.60 -7.32
CA THR A 74 14.72 -18.07 -8.70
C THR A 74 16.13 -18.34 -9.26
N SER A 75 16.20 -19.26 -10.24
CA SER A 75 17.43 -19.53 -11.00
C SER A 75 17.07 -19.83 -12.44
N PHE A 76 17.77 -19.22 -13.38
CA PHE A 76 17.49 -19.33 -14.81
C PHE A 76 18.75 -19.72 -15.58
N ARG A 77 18.57 -20.41 -16.69
CA ARG A 77 19.63 -20.61 -17.67
C ARG A 77 20.05 -19.27 -18.27
N ALA A 78 21.29 -19.15 -18.70
CA ALA A 78 21.81 -17.93 -19.31
C ALA A 78 21.31 -17.68 -20.74
N ASP A 79 20.61 -18.64 -21.32
CA ASP A 79 20.06 -18.55 -22.67
C ASP A 79 19.07 -17.39 -22.78
N THR A 80 19.27 -16.53 -23.77
CA THR A 80 18.43 -15.33 -23.98
C THR A 80 17.77 -15.38 -25.36
N LEU A 81 16.45 -15.26 -25.37
CA LEU A 81 15.61 -15.21 -26.57
C LEU A 81 14.97 -13.82 -26.68
N SER A 82 15.36 -13.05 -27.71
CA SER A 82 14.70 -11.75 -27.95
C SER A 82 13.38 -11.92 -28.67
N ILE A 83 12.34 -11.16 -28.24
CA ILE A 83 11.04 -11.13 -28.93
C ILE A 83 11.14 -10.72 -30.42
N LEU A 84 12.20 -9.99 -30.79
CA LEU A 84 12.48 -9.63 -32.19
C LEU A 84 12.61 -10.86 -33.11
N LYS A 85 13.21 -11.95 -32.61
CA LYS A 85 13.34 -13.20 -33.37
C LYS A 85 11.99 -13.86 -33.70
N TYR A 86 10.95 -13.44 -33.01
CA TYR A 86 9.58 -13.96 -33.17
C TYR A 86 8.65 -12.95 -33.85
N GLY A 87 9.22 -11.94 -34.51
CA GLY A 87 8.48 -10.99 -35.35
C GLY A 87 7.90 -9.80 -34.59
N ALA A 88 8.40 -9.49 -33.38
CA ALA A 88 7.95 -8.31 -32.66
C ALA A 88 8.43 -7.02 -33.35
N VAL A 89 7.54 -6.00 -33.39
CA VAL A 89 7.79 -4.69 -34.04
C VAL A 89 7.58 -3.59 -32.99
N ALA A 90 8.60 -2.72 -32.80
CA ALA A 90 8.64 -1.69 -31.76
C ALA A 90 8.10 -0.33 -32.26
N ASP A 91 6.96 -0.32 -32.94
CA ASP A 91 6.37 0.89 -33.55
C ASP A 91 5.21 1.53 -32.75
N GLY A 92 4.81 0.91 -31.63
CA GLY A 92 3.69 1.34 -30.81
C GLY A 92 2.31 1.16 -31.44
N GLN A 93 2.22 0.46 -32.58
CA GLN A 93 0.97 0.25 -33.33
C GLN A 93 0.71 -1.24 -33.63
N THR A 94 1.76 -1.99 -33.95
CA THR A 94 1.67 -3.43 -34.21
C THR A 94 1.42 -4.19 -32.92
N LEU A 95 0.37 -5.02 -32.90
CA LEU A 95 0.04 -5.85 -31.75
C LEU A 95 1.02 -7.04 -31.66
N ASN A 96 1.86 -7.08 -30.65
CA ASN A 96 2.95 -8.04 -30.47
C ASN A 96 2.58 -9.26 -29.60
N THR A 97 1.31 -9.47 -29.25
CA THR A 97 0.87 -10.55 -28.33
C THR A 97 1.39 -11.91 -28.76
N GLU A 98 1.29 -12.24 -30.06
CA GLU A 98 1.77 -13.52 -30.59
C GLU A 98 3.30 -13.63 -30.57
N SER A 99 4.03 -12.54 -30.75
CA SER A 99 5.49 -12.53 -30.68
C SER A 99 5.98 -12.80 -29.25
N PHE A 100 5.35 -12.18 -28.26
CA PHE A 100 5.60 -12.49 -26.84
C PHE A 100 5.29 -13.95 -26.51
N ARG A 101 4.12 -14.43 -26.93
CA ARG A 101 3.71 -15.81 -26.70
C ARG A 101 4.73 -16.81 -27.29
N LYS A 102 5.11 -16.64 -28.56
CA LYS A 102 6.08 -17.52 -29.23
C LYS A 102 7.45 -17.50 -28.55
N ALA A 103 7.93 -16.33 -28.13
CA ALA A 103 9.21 -16.21 -27.43
C ALA A 103 9.20 -16.93 -26.07
N ILE A 104 8.11 -16.77 -25.29
CA ILE A 104 7.93 -17.42 -24.00
C ILE A 104 7.79 -18.93 -24.18
N ASP A 105 7.01 -19.38 -25.17
CA ASP A 105 6.83 -20.80 -25.50
C ASP A 105 8.16 -21.47 -25.86
N ALA A 106 8.94 -20.85 -26.75
CA ALA A 106 10.24 -21.36 -27.14
C ALA A 106 11.23 -21.40 -25.98
N CYS A 107 11.23 -20.37 -25.12
CA CYS A 107 12.07 -20.33 -23.93
C CYS A 107 11.73 -21.49 -22.98
N THR A 108 10.45 -21.70 -22.71
CA THR A 108 10.00 -22.81 -21.84
C THR A 108 10.33 -24.18 -22.44
N GLN A 109 10.12 -24.39 -23.74
CA GLN A 109 10.46 -25.62 -24.44
C GLN A 109 11.97 -25.94 -24.41
N ALA A 110 12.81 -24.89 -24.42
CA ALA A 110 14.27 -25.03 -24.25
C ALA A 110 14.71 -25.33 -22.81
N GLY A 111 13.77 -25.47 -21.88
CA GLY A 111 14.06 -25.72 -20.44
C GLY A 111 14.18 -24.44 -19.60
N GLY A 112 13.73 -23.30 -20.14
CA GLY A 112 13.76 -22.01 -19.46
C GLY A 112 14.89 -21.10 -19.88
N GLY A 113 14.94 -19.89 -19.33
CA GLY A 113 15.93 -18.86 -19.62
C GLY A 113 15.35 -17.44 -19.57
N VAL A 114 15.92 -16.56 -20.37
CA VAL A 114 15.54 -15.14 -20.40
C VAL A 114 14.82 -14.82 -21.70
N VAL A 115 13.63 -14.24 -21.61
CA VAL A 115 12.92 -13.61 -22.74
C VAL A 115 13.20 -12.12 -22.69
N LEU A 116 14.00 -11.63 -23.63
CA LEU A 116 14.43 -10.23 -23.68
C LEU A 116 13.44 -9.37 -24.46
N VAL A 117 12.96 -8.32 -23.82
CA VAL A 117 12.22 -7.21 -24.45
C VAL A 117 13.20 -6.05 -24.63
N PRO A 118 13.70 -5.79 -25.86
CA PRO A 118 14.65 -4.71 -26.10
C PRO A 118 14.03 -3.32 -25.92
N ARG A 119 14.87 -2.29 -25.96
CA ARG A 119 14.40 -0.90 -26.01
C ARG A 119 13.44 -0.70 -27.18
N GLY A 120 12.34 0.01 -26.95
CA GLY A 120 11.32 0.30 -27.97
C GLY A 120 9.93 0.49 -27.36
N LEU A 121 8.95 0.82 -28.20
CA LEU A 121 7.55 0.94 -27.82
C LEU A 121 6.78 -0.27 -28.33
N TRP A 122 6.34 -1.13 -27.43
CA TRP A 122 5.75 -2.44 -27.72
C TRP A 122 4.27 -2.45 -27.36
N LEU A 123 3.38 -2.34 -28.34
CA LEU A 123 1.94 -2.55 -28.11
C LEU A 123 1.65 -4.06 -28.05
N THR A 124 0.92 -4.50 -27.01
CA THR A 124 0.57 -5.91 -26.84
C THR A 124 -0.77 -6.09 -26.14
N GLY A 125 -1.43 -7.22 -26.36
CA GLY A 125 -2.46 -7.75 -25.47
C GLY A 125 -1.83 -8.48 -24.29
N PRO A 126 -2.59 -9.34 -23.59
CA PRO A 126 -2.10 -10.07 -22.42
C PRO A 126 -0.83 -10.89 -22.68
N ILE A 127 0.11 -10.85 -21.74
CA ILE A 127 1.31 -11.69 -21.71
C ILE A 127 1.10 -12.77 -20.66
N VAL A 128 1.07 -14.05 -21.10
CA VAL A 128 0.95 -15.20 -20.21
C VAL A 128 2.33 -15.79 -19.93
N LEU A 129 2.72 -15.76 -18.66
CA LEU A 129 4.01 -16.31 -18.20
C LEU A 129 3.98 -17.84 -18.18
N LYS A 130 5.17 -18.45 -18.20
CA LYS A 130 5.38 -19.90 -18.11
C LYS A 130 6.54 -20.26 -17.18
N ASN A 131 6.62 -21.51 -16.77
CA ASN A 131 7.65 -22.03 -15.88
C ASN A 131 9.06 -21.75 -16.42
N ASN A 132 9.97 -21.45 -15.48
CA ASN A 132 11.39 -21.25 -15.73
C ASN A 132 11.73 -20.10 -16.69
N VAL A 133 10.85 -19.10 -16.80
CA VAL A 133 11.05 -17.94 -17.67
C VAL A 133 11.26 -16.67 -16.85
N ASN A 134 12.30 -15.93 -17.18
CA ASN A 134 12.51 -14.56 -16.77
C ASN A 134 12.17 -13.63 -17.94
N LEU A 135 11.07 -12.89 -17.85
CA LEU A 135 10.73 -11.81 -18.77
C LEU A 135 11.55 -10.58 -18.41
N HIS A 136 12.57 -10.28 -19.21
CA HIS A 136 13.52 -9.20 -18.92
C HIS A 136 13.32 -7.98 -19.83
N LEU A 137 13.00 -6.83 -19.23
CA LEU A 137 12.82 -5.57 -19.93
C LEU A 137 14.12 -4.77 -19.92
N ALA A 138 14.74 -4.58 -21.07
CA ALA A 138 15.89 -3.68 -21.21
C ALA A 138 15.50 -2.24 -20.82
N LYS A 139 16.48 -1.47 -20.38
CA LYS A 139 16.29 -0.03 -20.13
C LYS A 139 15.73 0.67 -21.37
N GLY A 140 14.60 1.38 -21.20
CA GLY A 140 13.91 2.06 -22.30
C GLY A 140 12.98 1.17 -23.11
N ALA A 141 12.73 -0.07 -22.70
CA ALA A 141 11.57 -0.84 -23.17
C ALA A 141 10.29 -0.29 -22.53
N LEU A 142 9.34 0.12 -23.35
CA LEU A 142 7.99 0.50 -22.92
C LEU A 142 7.00 -0.50 -23.53
N VAL A 143 6.43 -1.35 -22.69
CA VAL A 143 5.39 -2.30 -23.06
C VAL A 143 4.04 -1.69 -22.71
N GLN A 144 3.32 -1.27 -23.73
CA GLN A 144 1.98 -0.70 -23.59
C GLN A 144 0.95 -1.78 -23.88
N PHE A 145 0.06 -2.01 -22.93
CA PHE A 145 -1.04 -2.92 -23.11
C PHE A 145 -2.17 -2.29 -23.90
N SER A 146 -2.86 -3.11 -24.70
CA SER A 146 -3.96 -2.67 -25.56
C SER A 146 -5.09 -2.05 -24.73
N ALA A 147 -5.59 -0.90 -25.19
CA ALA A 147 -6.81 -0.30 -24.66
C ALA A 147 -8.10 -0.96 -25.18
N ASN A 148 -7.97 -1.85 -26.18
CA ASN A 148 -9.10 -2.59 -26.75
C ASN A 148 -9.47 -3.76 -25.84
N ARG A 149 -10.59 -3.67 -25.15
CA ARG A 149 -11.08 -4.72 -24.24
C ARG A 149 -11.40 -6.06 -24.94
N ALA A 150 -11.56 -6.06 -26.27
CA ALA A 150 -11.74 -7.28 -27.03
C ALA A 150 -10.50 -8.20 -27.02
N ASP A 151 -9.31 -7.62 -26.83
CA ASP A 151 -8.04 -8.37 -26.78
C ASP A 151 -7.88 -9.19 -25.49
N TYR A 152 -8.79 -9.03 -24.52
CA TYR A 152 -8.74 -9.68 -23.21
C TYR A 152 -9.90 -10.67 -23.07
N PRO A 153 -9.65 -11.98 -23.14
CA PRO A 153 -10.69 -12.97 -22.87
C PRO A 153 -11.13 -12.95 -21.41
N LEU A 154 -12.38 -13.31 -21.16
CA LEU A 154 -12.87 -13.54 -19.80
C LEU A 154 -12.30 -14.85 -19.25
N ILE A 155 -11.90 -14.84 -17.99
CA ILE A 155 -11.39 -16.00 -17.24
C ILE A 155 -12.04 -16.09 -15.87
N LYS A 156 -12.12 -17.32 -15.32
CA LYS A 156 -12.40 -17.51 -13.90
C LYS A 156 -11.14 -17.19 -13.09
N THR A 157 -11.29 -16.38 -12.06
CA THR A 157 -10.18 -15.89 -11.23
C THR A 157 -10.72 -15.49 -9.86
N ASN A 158 -10.03 -14.59 -9.18
CA ASN A 158 -10.46 -13.99 -7.91
C ASN A 158 -10.58 -12.47 -8.06
N TRP A 159 -11.51 -11.88 -7.34
CA TRP A 159 -11.67 -10.43 -7.22
C TRP A 159 -12.04 -10.04 -5.79
N GLU A 160 -11.26 -9.18 -5.18
CA GLU A 160 -11.49 -8.73 -3.80
C GLU A 160 -11.76 -9.89 -2.83
N GLY A 161 -10.98 -10.97 -2.97
CA GLY A 161 -11.08 -12.15 -2.10
C GLY A 161 -12.21 -13.13 -2.41
N LEU A 162 -12.99 -12.92 -3.48
CA LEU A 162 -14.10 -13.78 -3.92
C LEU A 162 -13.80 -14.41 -5.28
N ASP A 163 -14.33 -15.62 -5.51
CA ASP A 163 -14.26 -16.26 -6.82
C ASP A 163 -15.11 -15.48 -7.83
N ALA A 164 -14.51 -15.13 -8.95
CA ALA A 164 -15.08 -14.19 -9.90
C ALA A 164 -14.67 -14.50 -11.34
N VAL A 165 -15.37 -13.86 -12.27
CA VAL A 165 -14.96 -13.76 -13.68
C VAL A 165 -14.43 -12.35 -13.93
N ARG A 166 -13.26 -12.25 -14.58
CA ARG A 166 -12.62 -10.98 -14.97
C ARG A 166 -12.02 -11.11 -16.37
N ASN A 167 -11.71 -9.99 -17.00
CA ASN A 167 -10.83 -10.00 -18.15
C ASN A 167 -9.45 -10.54 -17.75
N LEU A 168 -8.79 -11.25 -18.65
CA LEU A 168 -7.43 -11.76 -18.44
C LEU A 168 -6.49 -10.60 -18.12
N SER A 169 -5.69 -10.75 -17.09
CA SER A 169 -4.71 -9.73 -16.66
C SER A 169 -3.68 -9.44 -17.75
N PRO A 170 -3.27 -8.18 -17.92
CA PRO A 170 -2.19 -7.81 -18.84
C PRO A 170 -0.92 -8.65 -18.66
N LEU A 171 -0.54 -8.92 -17.40
CA LEU A 171 0.51 -9.88 -17.03
C LEU A 171 -0.14 -10.99 -16.19
N TYR A 172 -0.06 -12.23 -16.65
CA TYR A 172 -0.76 -13.33 -16.01
C TYR A 172 0.11 -14.56 -15.84
N GLY A 173 -0.03 -15.23 -14.70
CA GLY A 173 0.57 -16.54 -14.43
C GLY A 173 -0.24 -17.32 -13.40
N ALA A 174 -0.47 -18.62 -13.65
CA ALA A 174 -1.13 -19.49 -12.68
C ALA A 174 -0.43 -20.86 -12.64
N ASP A 175 -0.30 -21.39 -11.42
CA ASP A 175 0.30 -22.71 -11.16
C ASP A 175 1.74 -22.84 -11.70
N LEU A 176 2.52 -21.75 -11.61
CA LEU A 176 3.86 -21.66 -12.17
C LEU A 176 4.94 -21.75 -11.07
N GLU A 177 6.11 -22.21 -11.49
CA GLU A 177 7.29 -22.27 -10.62
C GLU A 177 8.50 -21.66 -11.32
N ASN A 178 9.34 -20.96 -10.52
CA ASN A 178 10.59 -20.37 -10.96
C ASN A 178 10.37 -19.35 -12.10
N ILE A 179 9.66 -18.27 -11.78
CA ILE A 179 9.32 -17.21 -12.74
C ILE A 179 9.88 -15.87 -12.29
N ALA A 180 10.24 -15.04 -13.25
CA ALA A 180 10.68 -13.67 -12.95
C ALA A 180 10.17 -12.66 -13.99
N ILE A 181 10.01 -11.43 -13.51
CA ILE A 181 9.96 -10.22 -14.34
C ILE A 181 11.06 -9.31 -13.82
N THR A 182 12.01 -8.95 -14.69
CA THR A 182 13.20 -8.17 -14.29
C THR A 182 13.53 -7.06 -15.27
N GLY A 183 14.46 -6.19 -14.90
CA GLY A 183 15.02 -5.16 -15.78
C GLY A 183 14.61 -3.74 -15.39
N GLN A 184 14.79 -2.78 -16.30
CA GLN A 184 14.57 -1.35 -16.06
C GLN A 184 13.60 -0.73 -17.07
N GLY A 185 12.76 -1.54 -17.70
CA GLY A 185 11.70 -1.08 -18.59
C GLY A 185 10.42 -0.74 -17.83
N THR A 186 9.39 -0.38 -18.60
CA THR A 186 8.09 0.04 -18.08
C THR A 186 6.97 -0.78 -18.72
N PHE A 187 6.02 -1.22 -17.90
CA PHE A 187 4.72 -1.71 -18.32
C PHE A 187 3.66 -0.64 -18.10
N ASP A 188 2.85 -0.34 -19.11
CA ASP A 188 1.71 0.57 -19.03
C ASP A 188 0.41 -0.19 -19.32
N GLY A 189 -0.49 -0.22 -18.33
CA GLY A 189 -1.71 -1.01 -18.35
C GLY A 189 -2.88 -0.39 -19.13
N ALA A 190 -2.71 0.81 -19.72
CA ALA A 190 -3.78 1.55 -20.38
C ALA A 190 -5.06 1.67 -19.51
N GLY A 191 -4.89 1.82 -18.20
CA GLY A 191 -5.96 1.75 -17.20
C GLY A 191 -7.08 2.79 -17.42
N ASP A 192 -6.80 3.88 -18.10
CA ASP A 192 -7.81 4.90 -18.42
C ASP A 192 -8.95 4.34 -19.29
N ALA A 193 -8.68 3.29 -20.10
CA ALA A 193 -9.70 2.61 -20.87
C ALA A 193 -10.64 1.74 -20.02
N TRP A 194 -10.31 1.53 -18.74
CA TRP A 194 -10.99 0.59 -17.85
C TRP A 194 -11.67 1.25 -16.66
N ARG A 195 -11.04 2.30 -16.08
CA ARG A 195 -11.43 2.84 -14.78
C ARG A 195 -12.61 3.80 -14.87
N PRO A 196 -13.60 3.71 -13.96
CA PRO A 196 -14.51 4.82 -13.74
C PRO A 196 -13.78 6.00 -13.08
N VAL A 197 -14.29 7.21 -13.25
CA VAL A 197 -13.71 8.43 -12.67
C VAL A 197 -14.79 9.24 -11.98
N LYS A 198 -14.59 9.58 -10.70
CA LYS A 198 -15.47 10.46 -9.94
C LYS A 198 -15.19 11.94 -10.29
N LYS A 199 -16.23 12.74 -10.50
CA LYS A 199 -16.11 14.19 -10.78
C LYS A 199 -15.32 14.92 -9.69
N SER A 200 -15.52 14.54 -8.43
CA SER A 200 -14.85 15.15 -7.26
C SER A 200 -13.31 14.99 -7.26
N LYS A 201 -12.79 14.09 -8.08
CA LYS A 201 -11.35 13.81 -8.21
C LYS A 201 -10.67 14.61 -9.34
N LEU A 202 -11.42 15.39 -10.12
CA LEU A 202 -10.91 16.16 -11.26
C LEU A 202 -11.31 17.63 -11.12
N ASN A 203 -10.53 18.53 -11.73
CA ASN A 203 -11.00 19.90 -11.95
C ASN A 203 -11.99 19.94 -13.12
N GLU A 204 -12.72 21.06 -13.27
CA GLU A 204 -13.78 21.19 -14.30
C GLU A 204 -13.25 20.95 -15.71
N THR A 205 -12.11 21.54 -16.05
CA THR A 205 -11.50 21.36 -17.39
C THR A 205 -11.14 19.90 -17.69
N GLN A 206 -10.63 19.17 -16.70
CA GLN A 206 -10.31 17.75 -16.83
C GLN A 206 -11.57 16.92 -16.96
N TRP A 207 -12.60 17.24 -16.17
CA TRP A 207 -13.90 16.58 -16.23
C TRP A 207 -14.57 16.75 -17.59
N ASP A 208 -14.65 17.99 -18.10
CA ASP A 208 -15.27 18.29 -19.39
C ASP A 208 -14.55 17.58 -20.53
N LYS A 209 -13.23 17.54 -20.50
CA LYS A 209 -12.43 16.78 -21.48
C LYS A 209 -12.72 15.29 -21.42
N LEU A 210 -12.83 14.73 -20.22
CA LEU A 210 -13.13 13.30 -20.02
C LEU A 210 -14.52 12.98 -20.56
N VAL A 211 -15.54 13.76 -20.22
CA VAL A 211 -16.91 13.58 -20.71
C VAL A 211 -16.97 13.73 -22.25
N ALA A 212 -16.27 14.72 -22.81
CA ALA A 212 -16.20 14.91 -24.26
C ALA A 212 -15.47 13.78 -25.00
N SER A 213 -14.67 12.94 -24.31
CA SER A 213 -13.99 11.81 -24.93
C SER A 213 -14.91 10.62 -25.22
N GLY A 214 -16.16 10.65 -24.78
CA GLY A 214 -17.13 9.56 -24.87
C GLY A 214 -17.37 8.90 -23.52
N GLY A 215 -17.81 7.63 -23.53
CA GLY A 215 -18.22 6.91 -22.31
C GLY A 215 -19.63 7.27 -21.85
N ALA A 216 -19.95 7.01 -20.58
CA ALA A 216 -21.28 7.18 -20.01
C ALA A 216 -21.21 7.83 -18.62
N LEU A 217 -22.20 8.64 -18.27
CA LEU A 217 -22.35 9.24 -16.95
C LEU A 217 -23.44 8.52 -16.14
N ASN A 218 -23.20 8.34 -14.84
CA ASN A 218 -24.26 7.89 -13.94
C ASN A 218 -25.41 8.92 -13.85
N ALA A 219 -26.55 8.52 -13.27
CA ALA A 219 -27.74 9.37 -13.14
C ALA A 219 -27.48 10.69 -12.39
N LYS A 220 -26.55 10.71 -11.45
CA LYS A 220 -26.15 11.92 -10.70
C LYS A 220 -25.15 12.80 -11.47
N LYS A 221 -24.65 12.35 -12.61
CA LYS A 221 -23.61 13.01 -13.41
C LYS A 221 -22.33 13.34 -12.62
N ASP A 222 -22.03 12.53 -11.61
CA ASP A 222 -20.86 12.68 -10.74
C ASP A 222 -19.81 11.58 -10.91
N THR A 223 -20.10 10.56 -11.75
CA THR A 223 -19.17 9.49 -12.07
C THR A 223 -19.24 9.15 -13.55
N TRP A 224 -18.10 9.16 -14.20
CA TRP A 224 -17.93 8.76 -15.60
C TRP A 224 -17.50 7.29 -15.68
N TYR A 225 -18.01 6.57 -16.66
CA TYR A 225 -17.68 5.18 -16.98
C TYR A 225 -17.19 5.05 -18.43
N PRO A 226 -16.24 4.15 -18.71
CA PRO A 226 -15.65 4.06 -20.05
C PRO A 226 -16.61 3.49 -21.12
N SER A 227 -17.75 2.92 -20.75
CA SER A 227 -18.80 2.46 -21.67
C SER A 227 -20.16 2.34 -20.96
N GLU A 228 -21.24 2.29 -21.76
CA GLU A 228 -22.60 2.02 -21.26
C GLU A 228 -22.69 0.65 -20.56
N GLN A 229 -21.98 -0.37 -21.07
CA GLN A 229 -21.92 -1.68 -20.43
C GLN A 229 -21.30 -1.58 -19.03
N SER A 230 -20.23 -0.79 -18.88
CA SER A 230 -19.59 -0.57 -17.59
C SER A 230 -20.52 0.19 -16.62
N LEU A 231 -21.22 1.22 -17.09
CA LEU A 231 -22.21 1.94 -16.29
C LEU A 231 -23.35 1.02 -15.84
N LYS A 232 -23.95 0.25 -16.75
CA LYS A 232 -25.01 -0.70 -16.42
C LYS A 232 -24.58 -1.68 -15.34
N ALA A 233 -23.40 -2.27 -15.48
CA ALA A 233 -22.88 -3.24 -14.53
C ALA A 233 -22.57 -2.63 -13.15
N SER A 234 -22.23 -1.34 -13.09
CA SER A 234 -21.93 -0.65 -11.81
C SER A 234 -23.13 -0.55 -10.86
N THR A 235 -24.34 -0.73 -11.37
CA THR A 235 -25.57 -0.71 -10.57
C THR A 235 -26.02 -2.11 -10.11
N MET A 236 -25.31 -3.17 -10.51
CA MET A 236 -25.61 -4.55 -10.17
C MET A 236 -24.92 -4.94 -8.86
N ASP A 237 -25.52 -5.83 -8.09
CA ASP A 237 -24.83 -6.42 -6.94
C ASP A 237 -23.78 -7.44 -7.41
N LYS A 238 -22.52 -7.19 -7.06
CA LYS A 238 -21.36 -8.07 -7.33
C LYS A 238 -21.32 -8.65 -8.75
N PRO A 239 -21.35 -7.82 -9.80
CA PRO A 239 -21.63 -8.25 -11.19
C PRO A 239 -20.65 -9.28 -11.77
N GLY A 240 -19.47 -9.44 -11.18
CA GLY A 240 -18.47 -10.41 -11.64
C GLY A 240 -18.27 -11.60 -10.73
N VAL A 241 -18.99 -11.72 -9.62
CA VAL A 241 -18.79 -12.80 -8.63
C VAL A 241 -19.53 -14.07 -9.08
N LEU A 242 -18.85 -15.22 -8.98
CA LEU A 242 -19.45 -16.53 -9.23
C LEU A 242 -20.47 -16.85 -8.12
N THR A 243 -21.64 -17.35 -8.55
CA THR A 243 -22.72 -17.76 -7.66
C THR A 243 -23.25 -19.13 -8.07
N ALA A 244 -24.09 -19.75 -7.27
CA ALA A 244 -24.71 -21.03 -7.61
C ALA A 244 -25.50 -20.99 -8.94
N SER A 245 -26.04 -19.81 -9.32
CA SER A 245 -26.81 -19.59 -10.54
C SER A 245 -26.01 -19.04 -11.71
N LYS A 246 -24.79 -18.54 -11.50
CA LYS A 246 -23.89 -17.97 -12.52
C LYS A 246 -22.50 -18.58 -12.37
N THR A 247 -22.24 -19.63 -13.10
CA THR A 247 -21.00 -20.41 -13.02
C THR A 247 -20.21 -20.47 -14.32
N ASP A 248 -20.85 -20.21 -15.47
CA ASP A 248 -20.19 -20.19 -16.77
C ASP A 248 -19.65 -18.79 -17.07
N ILE A 249 -18.49 -18.71 -17.71
CA ILE A 249 -17.89 -17.46 -18.18
C ILE A 249 -18.85 -16.68 -19.08
N LYS A 250 -19.67 -17.38 -19.86
CA LYS A 250 -20.66 -16.78 -20.77
C LYS A 250 -21.72 -15.95 -20.06
N ASP A 251 -22.02 -16.27 -18.80
CA ASP A 251 -23.01 -15.55 -17.99
C ASP A 251 -22.57 -14.12 -17.67
N PHE A 252 -21.33 -13.76 -17.99
CA PHE A 252 -20.73 -12.47 -17.68
C PHE A 252 -20.37 -11.65 -18.92
N ALA A 253 -20.73 -12.09 -20.11
CA ALA A 253 -20.38 -11.41 -21.38
C ALA A 253 -21.00 -10.00 -21.47
N ASP A 254 -22.20 -9.81 -20.94
CA ASP A 254 -22.96 -8.54 -20.94
C ASP A 254 -22.45 -7.51 -19.94
N VAL A 255 -21.50 -7.88 -19.08
CA VAL A 255 -20.84 -7.00 -18.09
C VAL A 255 -19.32 -6.92 -18.27
N LYS A 256 -18.79 -7.50 -19.34
CA LYS A 256 -17.36 -7.64 -19.61
C LYS A 256 -16.56 -6.35 -19.41
N ASP A 257 -17.06 -5.22 -19.89
CA ASP A 257 -16.37 -3.93 -19.81
C ASP A 257 -16.18 -3.40 -18.39
N PHE A 258 -17.04 -3.83 -17.47
CA PHE A 258 -16.93 -3.52 -16.04
C PHE A 258 -15.90 -4.42 -15.34
N LEU A 259 -15.66 -5.62 -15.85
CA LEU A 259 -14.83 -6.64 -15.19
C LEU A 259 -13.34 -6.34 -15.40
N ARG A 260 -12.88 -5.22 -14.83
CA ARG A 260 -11.48 -4.77 -14.89
C ARG A 260 -10.53 -5.88 -14.40
N PRO A 261 -9.43 -6.16 -15.09
CA PRO A 261 -8.41 -7.09 -14.60
C PRO A 261 -7.47 -6.39 -13.60
N ASN A 262 -6.85 -7.15 -12.70
CA ASN A 262 -5.62 -6.74 -12.06
C ASN A 262 -4.49 -6.71 -13.08
N MET A 263 -3.52 -5.79 -12.97
CA MET A 263 -2.52 -5.63 -14.03
C MET A 263 -1.52 -6.79 -14.07
N LEU A 264 -0.93 -7.15 -12.95
CA LEU A 264 -0.12 -8.35 -12.79
C LEU A 264 -0.84 -9.29 -11.82
N SER A 265 -1.31 -10.44 -12.31
CA SER A 265 -1.97 -11.47 -11.50
C SER A 265 -1.18 -12.77 -11.53
N LEU A 266 -0.70 -13.20 -10.37
CA LEU A 266 0.01 -14.46 -10.18
C LEU A 266 -0.77 -15.32 -9.19
N THR A 267 -1.22 -16.50 -9.60
CA THR A 267 -2.01 -17.37 -8.74
C THR A 267 -1.31 -18.72 -8.54
N ARG A 268 -1.13 -19.13 -7.28
CA ARG A 268 -0.47 -20.39 -6.89
C ARG A 268 0.91 -20.59 -7.52
N CYS A 269 1.67 -19.50 -7.64
CA CYS A 269 3.03 -19.54 -8.15
C CYS A 269 4.04 -19.74 -7.02
N LYS A 270 5.18 -20.37 -7.32
CA LYS A 270 6.27 -20.60 -6.38
C LYS A 270 7.59 -20.06 -6.92
N ARG A 271 8.43 -19.52 -6.03
CA ARG A 271 9.70 -18.89 -6.39
C ARG A 271 9.50 -17.82 -7.46
N VAL A 272 9.01 -16.68 -7.01
CA VAL A 272 8.66 -15.52 -7.85
C VAL A 272 9.66 -14.41 -7.58
N LEU A 273 10.23 -13.83 -8.64
CA LEU A 273 11.08 -12.64 -8.56
C LEU A 273 10.50 -11.51 -9.43
N LEU A 274 10.17 -10.38 -8.79
CA LEU A 274 9.79 -9.13 -9.46
C LEU A 274 10.87 -8.09 -9.13
N GLN A 275 11.63 -7.60 -10.14
CA GLN A 275 12.78 -6.77 -9.84
C GLN A 275 13.04 -5.64 -10.84
N GLY A 276 13.08 -4.41 -10.35
CA GLY A 276 13.72 -3.25 -10.98
C GLY A 276 12.89 -2.51 -12.03
N PHE A 277 11.77 -3.05 -12.48
CA PHE A 277 10.92 -2.45 -13.50
C PHE A 277 9.91 -1.45 -12.91
N THR A 278 9.36 -0.62 -13.81
CA THR A 278 8.20 0.22 -13.52
C THR A 278 6.92 -0.44 -14.06
N ILE A 279 5.85 -0.40 -13.28
CA ILE A 279 4.51 -0.83 -13.66
C ILE A 279 3.53 0.29 -13.36
N GLN A 280 2.76 0.71 -14.36
CA GLN A 280 1.95 1.92 -14.22
C GLN A 280 0.60 1.84 -14.92
N ASN A 281 -0.29 2.77 -14.56
CA ASN A 281 -1.59 2.97 -15.21
C ASN A 281 -2.42 1.70 -15.26
N SER A 282 -2.55 1.06 -14.09
CA SER A 282 -3.27 -0.21 -13.92
C SER A 282 -4.78 -0.07 -14.15
N PRO A 283 -5.45 -1.07 -14.73
CA PRO A 283 -6.91 -1.13 -14.77
C PRO A 283 -7.57 -1.23 -13.39
N ALA A 284 -6.95 -1.95 -12.45
CA ALA A 284 -7.38 -2.14 -11.06
C ALA A 284 -6.14 -2.37 -10.16
N TRP A 285 -6.10 -3.33 -9.24
CA TRP A 285 -4.92 -3.67 -8.43
C TRP A 285 -3.69 -3.90 -9.31
N THR A 286 -2.57 -3.35 -8.91
CA THR A 286 -1.40 -3.32 -9.80
C THR A 286 -0.61 -4.62 -9.75
N ILE A 287 -0.20 -5.07 -8.57
CA ILE A 287 0.54 -6.32 -8.38
C ILE A 287 -0.25 -7.19 -7.41
N HIS A 288 -0.80 -8.30 -7.89
CA HIS A 288 -1.65 -9.20 -7.11
C HIS A 288 -1.17 -10.65 -7.15
N PRO A 289 -0.24 -11.05 -6.27
CA PRO A 289 0.03 -12.44 -5.99
C PRO A 289 -1.07 -13.04 -5.09
N LEU A 290 -1.61 -14.18 -5.50
CA LEU A 290 -2.63 -14.93 -4.77
C LEU A 290 -2.15 -16.37 -4.53
N LEU A 291 -2.14 -16.82 -3.28
CA LEU A 291 -1.72 -18.18 -2.91
C LEU A 291 -0.29 -18.52 -3.39
N CYS A 292 0.58 -17.54 -3.50
CA CYS A 292 1.96 -17.71 -3.94
C CYS A 292 2.92 -17.95 -2.76
N ASP A 293 4.04 -18.59 -3.05
CA ASP A 293 5.03 -18.98 -2.08
C ASP A 293 6.45 -18.63 -2.55
N ASP A 294 7.33 -18.20 -1.64
CA ASP A 294 8.69 -17.74 -1.94
C ASP A 294 8.71 -16.57 -2.94
N ILE A 295 8.28 -15.37 -2.49
CA ILE A 295 8.15 -14.17 -3.31
C ILE A 295 9.22 -13.15 -2.96
N ILE A 296 9.93 -12.63 -3.96
CA ILE A 296 10.84 -11.49 -3.82
C ILE A 296 10.38 -10.37 -4.74
N ILE A 297 10.06 -9.20 -4.16
CA ILE A 297 9.75 -7.97 -4.89
C ILE A 297 10.78 -6.93 -4.47
N ARG A 298 11.62 -6.48 -5.41
CA ARG A 298 12.76 -5.60 -5.10
C ARG A 298 12.90 -4.48 -6.11
N GLY A 299 13.00 -3.23 -5.63
CA GLY A 299 13.26 -2.07 -6.48
C GLY A 299 12.21 -1.84 -7.56
N VAL A 300 10.98 -2.32 -7.36
CA VAL A 300 9.86 -2.13 -8.29
C VAL A 300 9.20 -0.78 -8.02
N THR A 301 8.84 -0.07 -9.09
CA THR A 301 8.06 1.16 -8.99
C THR A 301 6.65 0.92 -9.54
N ALA A 302 5.62 1.08 -8.70
CA ALA A 302 4.22 1.09 -9.15
C ALA A 302 3.68 2.51 -9.14
N LYS A 303 3.10 2.95 -10.27
CA LYS A 303 2.55 4.30 -10.44
C LYS A 303 1.15 4.27 -11.00
N ASN A 304 0.22 4.90 -10.31
CA ASN A 304 -1.15 5.08 -10.80
C ASN A 304 -1.61 6.52 -10.55
N PRO A 305 -2.58 7.02 -11.32
CA PRO A 305 -3.13 8.34 -11.02
C PRO A 305 -3.81 8.33 -9.64
N TRP A 306 -3.63 9.41 -8.89
CA TRP A 306 -4.18 9.58 -7.53
C TRP A 306 -5.70 9.43 -7.43
N TYR A 307 -6.41 9.62 -8.54
CA TYR A 307 -7.87 9.44 -8.67
C TYR A 307 -8.27 8.03 -9.10
N GLY A 308 -7.32 7.13 -9.31
CA GLY A 308 -7.56 5.78 -9.77
C GLY A 308 -8.21 4.92 -8.68
N GLN A 309 -9.47 4.51 -8.90
CA GLN A 309 -10.17 3.63 -7.96
C GLN A 309 -9.65 2.20 -8.04
N ASN A 310 -9.41 1.58 -6.89
CA ASN A 310 -8.86 0.24 -6.75
C ASN A 310 -7.52 0.08 -7.49
N THR A 311 -6.68 1.12 -7.49
CA THR A 311 -5.34 1.06 -8.08
C THR A 311 -4.28 0.85 -7.02
N ASP A 312 -4.55 -0.07 -6.09
CA ASP A 312 -3.62 -0.53 -5.06
C ASP A 312 -2.28 -0.92 -5.71
N ALA A 313 -1.15 -0.63 -5.07
CA ALA A 313 0.16 -0.95 -5.66
C ALA A 313 0.48 -2.43 -5.54
N LEU A 314 0.34 -3.00 -4.35
CA LEU A 314 0.66 -4.39 -4.06
C LEU A 314 -0.39 -5.00 -3.13
N ASP A 315 -1.08 -6.02 -3.60
CA ASP A 315 -2.00 -6.84 -2.82
C ASP A 315 -1.46 -8.25 -2.65
N LEU A 316 -0.86 -8.54 -1.51
CA LEU A 316 -0.42 -9.88 -1.16
C LEU A 316 -1.61 -10.64 -0.55
N GLU A 317 -2.18 -11.59 -1.29
CA GLU A 317 -3.37 -12.33 -0.86
C GLU A 317 -3.06 -13.81 -0.60
N SER A 318 -3.21 -14.25 0.66
CA SER A 318 -2.97 -15.64 1.07
C SER A 318 -1.58 -16.17 0.64
N CYS A 319 -0.58 -15.31 0.66
CA CYS A 319 0.79 -15.61 0.25
C CYS A 319 1.68 -15.91 1.46
N ARG A 320 2.78 -16.61 1.26
CA ARG A 320 3.74 -16.90 2.34
C ARG A 320 5.19 -16.85 1.88
N ASN A 321 6.05 -16.55 2.84
CA ASN A 321 7.50 -16.51 2.69
C ASN A 321 7.95 -15.51 1.64
N GLY A 322 8.19 -14.28 2.01
CA GLY A 322 8.60 -13.29 1.04
C GLY A 322 9.30 -12.06 1.60
N ILE A 323 9.88 -11.32 0.66
CA ILE A 323 10.55 -10.04 0.91
C ILE A 323 10.05 -9.03 -0.11
N VAL A 324 9.63 -7.86 0.38
CA VAL A 324 9.35 -6.66 -0.41
C VAL A 324 10.33 -5.61 0.05
N GLU A 325 11.17 -5.10 -0.85
CA GLU A 325 12.21 -4.18 -0.44
C GLU A 325 12.59 -3.16 -1.51
N ASP A 326 12.99 -1.97 -1.05
CA ASP A 326 13.49 -0.89 -1.89
C ASP A 326 12.49 -0.46 -3.00
N CYS A 327 11.20 -0.68 -2.77
CA CYS A 327 10.12 -0.38 -3.71
C CYS A 327 9.60 1.06 -3.55
N VAL A 328 9.00 1.57 -4.63
CA VAL A 328 8.35 2.89 -4.65
C VAL A 328 6.93 2.74 -5.17
N PHE A 329 5.96 3.11 -4.35
CA PHE A 329 4.53 3.02 -4.65
C PHE A 329 3.89 4.41 -4.61
N ASP A 330 3.33 4.86 -5.73
CA ASP A 330 2.65 6.15 -5.88
C ASP A 330 1.31 5.90 -6.58
N VAL A 331 0.25 5.76 -5.81
CA VAL A 331 -1.02 5.17 -6.29
C VAL A 331 -2.25 5.88 -5.74
N GLY A 332 -3.41 5.57 -6.29
CA GLY A 332 -4.69 6.20 -5.92
C GLY A 332 -5.53 5.38 -4.93
N ASP A 333 -5.04 4.22 -4.47
CA ASP A 333 -5.66 3.38 -3.43
C ASP A 333 -4.56 2.86 -2.49
N ASP A 334 -4.71 1.70 -1.84
CA ASP A 334 -3.74 1.24 -0.83
C ASP A 334 -2.32 1.01 -1.42
N GLY A 335 -1.28 1.33 -0.68
CA GLY A 335 0.11 1.13 -1.08
C GLY A 335 0.54 -0.33 -0.96
N ILE A 336 1.01 -0.76 0.20
CA ILE A 336 1.28 -2.16 0.51
C ILE A 336 0.07 -2.71 1.24
N CYS A 337 -0.65 -3.65 0.62
CA CYS A 337 -1.88 -4.20 1.18
C CYS A 337 -1.83 -5.73 1.36
N ILE A 338 -2.17 -6.17 2.57
CA ILE A 338 -2.20 -7.57 2.95
C ILE A 338 -3.64 -8.05 2.95
N LYS A 339 -3.90 -9.09 2.19
CA LYS A 339 -5.20 -9.71 1.97
C LYS A 339 -5.14 -11.21 2.27
N SER A 340 -6.28 -11.84 2.52
CA SER A 340 -6.38 -13.31 2.68
C SER A 340 -7.80 -13.83 2.43
N GLY A 341 -8.47 -13.27 1.45
CA GLY A 341 -9.83 -13.65 1.08
C GLY A 341 -10.91 -12.93 1.87
N ARG A 342 -12.13 -13.04 1.40
CA ARG A 342 -13.28 -12.28 1.88
C ARG A 342 -14.39 -13.17 2.38
N ASP A 343 -14.93 -12.83 3.55
CA ASP A 343 -16.12 -13.41 4.16
C ASP A 343 -16.04 -14.96 4.24
N GLU A 344 -17.11 -15.66 3.99
CA GLU A 344 -17.19 -17.12 4.07
C GLU A 344 -16.19 -17.82 3.13
N GLN A 345 -16.02 -17.34 1.89
CA GLN A 345 -15.06 -17.94 0.95
C GLN A 345 -13.63 -17.81 1.46
N GLY A 346 -13.26 -16.65 2.00
CA GLY A 346 -11.94 -16.43 2.59
C GLY A 346 -11.71 -17.30 3.83
N ARG A 347 -12.71 -17.42 4.72
CA ARG A 347 -12.63 -18.30 5.90
C ARG A 347 -12.51 -19.78 5.51
N LYS A 348 -13.29 -20.24 4.52
CA LYS A 348 -13.21 -21.62 4.00
C LYS A 348 -11.85 -21.91 3.34
N ARG A 349 -11.29 -20.93 2.60
CA ARG A 349 -9.93 -21.02 2.09
C ARG A 349 -8.93 -21.19 3.23
N GLY A 350 -9.06 -20.44 4.30
CA GLY A 350 -8.31 -20.57 5.54
C GLY A 350 -6.80 -20.39 5.42
N VAL A 351 -6.32 -19.72 4.35
CA VAL A 351 -4.89 -19.51 4.09
C VAL A 351 -4.52 -18.08 4.43
N PRO A 352 -3.71 -17.86 5.47
CA PRO A 352 -3.24 -16.52 5.83
C PRO A 352 -2.19 -15.99 4.86
N THR A 353 -1.95 -14.69 4.91
CA THR A 353 -0.69 -14.11 4.42
C THR A 353 0.30 -14.08 5.58
N GLU A 354 1.46 -14.73 5.41
CA GLU A 354 2.39 -14.94 6.51
C GLU A 354 3.87 -14.95 6.12
N ASN A 355 4.73 -14.63 7.09
CA ASN A 355 6.20 -14.68 6.97
C ASN A 355 6.73 -13.72 5.89
N PHE A 356 6.42 -12.45 5.98
CA PHE A 356 6.93 -11.42 5.07
C PHE A 356 7.76 -10.37 5.79
N LEU A 357 8.80 -9.92 5.10
CA LEU A 357 9.58 -8.74 5.43
C LEU A 357 9.34 -7.65 4.38
N PHE A 358 8.91 -6.47 4.85
CA PHE A 358 8.79 -5.24 4.08
C PHE A 358 9.86 -4.28 4.59
N ARG A 359 10.75 -3.80 3.71
CA ARG A 359 11.80 -2.89 4.18
C ARG A 359 12.23 -1.86 3.16
N ASN A 360 12.55 -0.66 3.66
CA ASN A 360 13.03 0.46 2.84
C ASN A 360 12.04 0.88 1.75
N ASP A 361 10.77 0.54 1.88
CA ASP A 361 9.75 0.87 0.89
C ASP A 361 9.24 2.29 1.10
N LYS A 362 8.89 2.96 0.01
CA LYS A 362 8.34 4.32 0.01
C LYS A 362 6.95 4.32 -0.60
N VAL A 363 5.98 4.90 0.10
CA VAL A 363 4.60 5.00 -0.36
C VAL A 363 4.17 6.47 -0.42
N TYR A 364 3.58 6.86 -1.54
CA TYR A 364 3.09 8.20 -1.81
C TYR A 364 1.61 8.18 -2.17
N HIS A 365 0.85 9.16 -1.66
CA HIS A 365 -0.53 9.48 -2.05
C HIS A 365 -1.57 8.35 -1.95
N ALA A 366 -1.22 7.22 -1.41
CA ALA A 366 -2.08 6.05 -1.27
C ALA A 366 -3.18 6.25 -0.20
N HIS A 367 -4.25 5.46 -0.23
CA HIS A 367 -5.23 5.40 0.86
C HIS A 367 -4.66 4.83 2.16
N GLY A 368 -3.55 4.11 2.11
CA GLY A 368 -2.80 3.65 3.27
C GLY A 368 -1.37 3.29 2.92
N GLY A 369 -0.41 3.58 3.80
CA GLY A 369 1.00 3.26 3.57
C GLY A 369 1.25 1.75 3.66
N PHE A 370 1.03 1.18 4.84
CA PHE A 370 0.99 -0.27 5.08
C PHE A 370 -0.38 -0.66 5.62
N VAL A 371 -1.06 -1.56 4.94
CA VAL A 371 -2.46 -1.88 5.14
C VAL A 371 -2.66 -3.38 5.37
N ILE A 372 -3.49 -3.76 6.34
CA ILE A 372 -4.02 -5.12 6.47
C ILE A 372 -5.54 -5.04 6.35
N GLY A 373 -6.09 -5.75 5.36
CA GLY A 373 -7.53 -5.84 5.15
C GLY A 373 -8.06 -4.92 4.05
N SER A 374 -9.40 -4.77 3.99
CA SER A 374 -10.43 -5.45 4.82
C SER A 374 -10.60 -6.94 4.54
N GLU A 375 -10.19 -7.45 3.38
CA GLU A 375 -10.28 -8.84 2.94
C GLU A 375 -9.19 -9.68 3.63
N MET A 376 -9.35 -9.93 4.97
CA MET A 376 -8.38 -10.65 5.80
C MET A 376 -8.97 -11.93 6.44
N SER A 377 -9.95 -12.55 5.79
CA SER A 377 -10.73 -13.66 6.36
C SER A 377 -9.94 -14.94 6.61
N GLY A 378 -8.83 -15.15 5.88
CA GLY A 378 -7.86 -16.23 6.15
C GLY A 378 -6.82 -15.88 7.21
N GLY A 379 -6.78 -14.62 7.68
CA GLY A 379 -5.81 -14.13 8.65
C GLY A 379 -4.52 -13.57 8.05
N ALA A 380 -3.71 -12.93 8.91
CA ALA A 380 -2.37 -12.46 8.58
C ALA A 380 -1.46 -12.59 9.81
N ARG A 381 -0.21 -13.02 9.63
CA ARG A 381 0.72 -13.20 10.75
C ARG A 381 2.19 -13.18 10.37
N ASN A 382 3.03 -12.90 11.37
CA ASN A 382 4.49 -12.87 11.21
C ASN A 382 4.91 -11.91 10.09
N LEU A 383 4.41 -10.68 10.13
CA LEU A 383 4.72 -9.61 9.18
C LEU A 383 5.65 -8.59 9.83
N TYR A 384 6.71 -8.22 9.14
CA TYR A 384 7.73 -7.31 9.62
C TYR A 384 7.86 -6.12 8.67
N VAL A 385 7.63 -4.90 9.16
CA VAL A 385 7.74 -3.64 8.40
C VAL A 385 8.89 -2.85 8.98
N GLN A 386 9.93 -2.57 8.17
CA GLN A 386 11.17 -1.96 8.64
C GLN A 386 11.63 -0.81 7.76
N ASN A 387 11.99 0.32 8.37
CA ASN A 387 12.60 1.48 7.69
C ASN A 387 11.80 1.96 6.46
N CYS A 388 10.47 2.02 6.58
CA CYS A 388 9.60 2.47 5.50
C CYS A 388 9.24 3.96 5.66
N THR A 389 8.88 4.60 4.54
CA THR A 389 8.49 6.02 4.52
C THR A 389 7.16 6.19 3.82
N PHE A 390 6.20 6.87 4.47
CA PHE A 390 4.89 7.16 3.90
C PHE A 390 4.67 8.68 3.83
N MET A 391 4.35 9.20 2.65
CA MET A 391 4.20 10.63 2.41
C MET A 391 2.89 10.94 1.67
N GLY A 392 2.05 11.80 2.27
CA GLY A 392 0.79 12.21 1.66
C GLY A 392 -0.23 11.08 1.53
N THR A 393 -0.09 10.00 2.31
CA THR A 393 -1.10 8.92 2.33
C THR A 393 -2.28 9.34 3.20
N ASP A 394 -3.49 8.85 2.88
CA ASP A 394 -4.65 9.15 3.71
C ASP A 394 -4.51 8.58 5.12
N VAL A 395 -3.94 7.40 5.27
CA VAL A 395 -3.63 6.74 6.54
C VAL A 395 -2.21 6.20 6.51
N GLY A 396 -1.47 6.25 7.60
CA GLY A 396 -0.11 5.71 7.65
C GLY A 396 -0.11 4.18 7.80
N LEU A 397 -0.20 3.69 9.04
CA LEU A 397 -0.40 2.28 9.36
C LEU A 397 -1.90 2.01 9.49
N ARG A 398 -2.45 1.15 8.63
CA ARG A 398 -3.90 0.97 8.49
C ARG A 398 -4.31 -0.48 8.66
N PHE A 399 -4.91 -0.81 9.81
CA PHE A 399 -5.44 -2.14 10.10
C PHE A 399 -6.97 -2.08 10.13
N LYS A 400 -7.63 -2.61 9.07
CA LYS A 400 -9.06 -2.44 8.84
C LYS A 400 -9.77 -3.77 8.62
N THR A 401 -10.94 -3.93 9.22
CA THR A 401 -11.80 -5.10 9.05
C THR A 401 -13.25 -4.77 9.37
N ALA A 402 -14.14 -5.70 9.19
CA ALA A 402 -15.56 -5.58 9.56
C ALA A 402 -16.11 -6.91 10.06
N ARG A 403 -17.22 -6.86 10.79
CA ARG A 403 -18.05 -8.03 11.08
C ARG A 403 -18.36 -8.79 9.79
N GLY A 404 -18.41 -10.11 9.85
CA GLY A 404 -18.58 -11.00 8.70
C GLY A 404 -17.26 -11.46 8.09
N ARG A 405 -16.15 -10.70 8.24
CA ARG A 405 -14.83 -11.10 7.74
C ARG A 405 -14.29 -12.33 8.49
N GLY A 406 -14.38 -12.34 9.81
CA GLY A 406 -13.65 -13.31 10.61
C GLY A 406 -12.14 -13.17 10.46
N GLY A 407 -11.40 -14.25 10.69
CA GLY A 407 -9.94 -14.28 10.58
C GLY A 407 -9.21 -13.63 11.76
N VAL A 408 -7.92 -13.95 11.90
CA VAL A 408 -7.05 -13.46 12.96
C VAL A 408 -5.83 -12.77 12.36
N VAL A 409 -5.58 -11.53 12.77
CA VAL A 409 -4.34 -10.81 12.45
C VAL A 409 -3.50 -10.73 13.72
N GLU A 410 -2.30 -11.28 13.66
CA GLU A 410 -1.42 -11.38 14.83
C GLU A 410 0.06 -11.37 14.49
N ASN A 411 0.91 -11.06 15.48
CA ASN A 411 2.37 -11.02 15.32
C ASN A 411 2.80 -10.07 14.20
N ILE A 412 2.37 -8.82 14.29
CA ILE A 412 2.72 -7.75 13.36
C ILE A 412 3.77 -6.86 14.01
N PHE A 413 4.92 -6.73 13.37
CA PHE A 413 6.08 -6.01 13.89
C PHE A 413 6.41 -4.83 12.96
N VAL A 414 6.39 -3.62 13.52
CA VAL A 414 6.74 -2.38 12.81
C VAL A 414 7.90 -1.74 13.52
N ASP A 415 8.98 -1.45 12.81
CA ASP A 415 10.19 -0.83 13.37
C ASP A 415 10.81 0.17 12.40
N GLY A 416 10.77 1.45 12.75
CA GLY A 416 11.34 2.50 11.91
C GLY A 416 10.41 2.86 10.73
N VAL A 417 9.32 3.59 11.01
CA VAL A 417 8.44 4.14 9.97
C VAL A 417 8.35 5.64 10.14
N ASP A 418 8.69 6.35 9.07
CA ASP A 418 8.57 7.80 9.00
C ASP A 418 7.36 8.21 8.15
N MET A 419 6.50 9.06 8.71
CA MET A 419 5.27 9.52 8.07
C MET A 419 5.22 11.05 7.99
N THR A 420 4.76 11.57 6.86
CA THR A 420 4.59 13.02 6.66
C THR A 420 3.31 13.30 5.89
N ASP A 421 2.57 14.34 6.30
CA ASP A 421 1.35 14.82 5.64
C ASP A 421 0.30 13.72 5.48
N ILE A 422 -0.04 13.06 6.58
CA ILE A 422 -1.07 12.02 6.64
C ILE A 422 -2.45 12.71 6.78
N ALA A 423 -3.31 12.54 5.80
CA ALA A 423 -4.59 13.26 5.79
C ALA A 423 -5.56 12.83 6.91
N GLY A 424 -5.51 11.56 7.31
CA GLY A 424 -6.32 10.98 8.39
C GLY A 424 -5.47 10.53 9.58
N GLN A 425 -5.39 9.22 9.82
CA GLN A 425 -4.75 8.68 11.02
C GLN A 425 -3.30 8.24 10.75
N ALA A 426 -2.37 8.60 11.65
CA ALA A 426 -1.01 8.05 11.56
C ALA A 426 -1.02 6.54 11.85
N ILE A 427 -1.74 6.10 12.88
CA ILE A 427 -1.93 4.68 13.22
C ILE A 427 -3.42 4.41 13.42
N LEU A 428 -3.98 3.53 12.62
CA LEU A 428 -5.41 3.17 12.62
C LEU A 428 -5.63 1.67 12.83
N PHE A 429 -6.41 1.35 13.85
CA PHE A 429 -7.06 0.03 14.01
C PHE A 429 -8.57 0.23 13.96
N ASP A 430 -9.24 -0.33 12.94
CA ASP A 430 -10.69 -0.15 12.77
C ASP A 430 -11.40 -1.44 12.39
N MET A 431 -12.32 -1.86 13.25
CA MET A 431 -13.16 -3.04 13.02
C MET A 431 -14.57 -2.71 12.48
N TYR A 432 -14.79 -1.48 12.03
CA TYR A 432 -16.06 -0.99 11.45
C TYR A 432 -15.92 -0.53 10.01
N TYR A 433 -15.01 -1.12 9.26
CA TYR A 433 -14.75 -0.71 7.89
C TYR A 433 -16.00 -0.82 7.00
N ALA A 434 -16.36 0.27 6.33
CA ALA A 434 -17.57 0.39 5.51
C ALA A 434 -17.30 0.59 4.01
N ALA A 435 -16.10 0.30 3.52
CA ALA A 435 -15.67 0.47 2.12
C ALA A 435 -15.92 1.90 1.59
N LYS A 436 -15.63 2.92 2.41
CA LYS A 436 -15.66 4.34 2.03
C LYS A 436 -14.24 4.89 1.91
N ASP A 437 -14.09 6.00 1.21
CA ASP A 437 -12.82 6.73 1.18
C ASP A 437 -12.37 7.04 2.62
N PRO A 438 -11.08 6.89 2.96
CA PRO A 438 -10.58 7.01 4.34
C PRO A 438 -10.76 8.40 4.93
N VAL A 439 -10.64 9.42 4.09
CA VAL A 439 -10.89 10.82 4.44
C VAL A 439 -12.30 11.18 3.97
N PRO A 440 -13.22 11.50 4.90
CA PRO A 440 -14.59 11.81 4.52
C PRO A 440 -14.65 13.10 3.69
N LEU A 441 -15.52 13.11 2.71
CA LEU A 441 -15.82 14.32 1.96
C LEU A 441 -16.54 15.33 2.85
N LYS A 442 -16.41 16.63 2.51
CA LYS A 442 -17.06 17.72 3.26
C LYS A 442 -18.56 17.47 3.41
N GLY A 443 -19.02 17.33 4.65
CA GLY A 443 -20.44 17.09 4.98
C GLY A 443 -20.79 15.61 5.23
N GLU A 444 -19.86 14.68 5.07
CA GLU A 444 -20.06 13.29 5.50
C GLU A 444 -19.87 13.16 7.02
N SER A 445 -20.71 12.36 7.65
CA SER A 445 -20.59 12.09 9.09
C SER A 445 -19.40 11.19 9.39
N THR A 446 -18.56 11.63 10.33
CA THR A 446 -17.48 10.84 10.93
C THR A 446 -17.93 10.12 12.22
N ALA A 447 -19.20 10.26 12.60
CA ALA A 447 -19.70 9.64 13.82
C ALA A 447 -19.51 8.11 13.75
N PRO A 448 -18.99 7.49 14.83
CA PRO A 448 -18.91 6.05 14.88
C PRO A 448 -20.33 5.45 14.80
N PRO A 449 -20.46 4.27 14.15
CA PRO A 449 -21.75 3.56 14.16
C PRO A 449 -22.15 3.20 15.60
N GLU A 450 -23.45 3.04 15.84
CA GLU A 450 -23.95 2.62 17.16
C GLU A 450 -23.31 1.28 17.53
N MET A 451 -22.65 1.26 18.70
CA MET A 451 -21.86 0.11 19.13
C MET A 451 -22.68 -0.83 20.02
N LYS A 452 -23.42 -1.74 19.41
CA LYS A 452 -24.08 -2.86 20.13
C LYS A 452 -23.24 -4.13 19.98
N ALA A 453 -23.12 -4.88 21.09
CA ALA A 453 -22.47 -6.18 21.05
C ALA A 453 -23.30 -7.18 20.24
N GLU A 454 -22.63 -8.01 19.45
CA GLU A 454 -23.23 -9.11 18.71
C GLU A 454 -22.69 -10.46 19.22
N PRO A 455 -23.39 -11.58 19.01
CA PRO A 455 -22.86 -12.90 19.34
C PRO A 455 -21.55 -13.19 18.61
N LEU A 456 -20.59 -13.80 19.31
CA LEU A 456 -19.35 -14.27 18.71
C LEU A 456 -19.62 -15.41 17.72
N GLY A 457 -18.95 -15.39 16.57
CA GLY A 457 -19.06 -16.40 15.54
C GLY A 457 -17.87 -16.43 14.60
N GLU A 458 -17.92 -17.27 13.59
CA GLU A 458 -16.85 -17.39 12.57
C GLU A 458 -16.57 -16.07 11.83
N GLY A 459 -17.59 -15.22 11.72
CA GLY A 459 -17.48 -13.90 11.09
C GLY A 459 -16.89 -12.81 11.99
N THR A 460 -16.62 -13.11 13.28
CA THR A 460 -16.05 -12.13 14.21
C THR A 460 -14.53 -12.02 13.99
N PRO A 461 -14.00 -10.88 13.48
CA PRO A 461 -12.57 -10.71 13.23
C PRO A 461 -11.81 -10.46 14.53
N GLN A 462 -10.49 -10.74 14.51
CA GLN A 462 -9.63 -10.52 15.66
C GLN A 462 -8.34 -9.80 15.26
N PHE A 463 -8.00 -8.73 15.98
CA PHE A 463 -6.69 -8.07 15.92
C PHE A 463 -5.98 -8.22 17.26
N ARG A 464 -4.76 -8.81 17.26
CA ARG A 464 -3.95 -9.01 18.46
C ARG A 464 -2.45 -9.09 18.18
N SER A 465 -1.64 -8.82 19.19
CA SER A 465 -0.17 -8.98 19.12
C SER A 465 0.49 -8.09 18.06
N PHE A 466 0.33 -6.77 18.21
CA PHE A 466 0.97 -5.77 17.38
C PHE A 466 2.10 -5.07 18.15
N PHE A 467 3.28 -5.01 17.56
CA PHE A 467 4.48 -4.43 18.17
C PHE A 467 5.00 -3.32 17.24
N ILE A 468 4.76 -2.06 17.61
CA ILE A 468 5.07 -0.88 16.81
C ILE A 468 6.12 -0.06 17.57
N LYS A 469 7.25 0.21 16.96
CA LYS A 469 8.30 1.02 17.58
C LYS A 469 9.05 1.90 16.61
N ASN A 470 9.69 2.95 17.15
CA ASN A 470 10.52 3.89 16.39
C ASN A 470 9.74 4.50 15.20
N VAL A 471 8.57 5.06 15.52
CA VAL A 471 7.66 5.63 14.50
C VAL A 471 7.62 7.16 14.68
N THR A 472 7.76 7.87 13.56
CA THR A 472 7.56 9.33 13.53
C THR A 472 6.41 9.69 12.59
N CYS A 473 5.64 10.71 12.97
CA CYS A 473 4.63 11.31 12.10
C CYS A 473 4.62 12.82 12.25
N LYS A 474 4.72 13.52 11.14
CA LYS A 474 4.54 14.97 11.08
C LYS A 474 3.29 15.29 10.26
N GLY A 475 2.25 15.75 10.96
CA GLY A 475 0.98 16.14 10.34
C GLY A 475 0.06 14.95 10.07
N ALA A 476 -0.90 14.75 10.98
CA ALA A 476 -2.01 13.81 10.80
C ALA A 476 -3.30 14.46 11.36
N GLU A 477 -4.48 13.96 10.96
CA GLU A 477 -5.72 14.35 11.64
C GLU A 477 -5.73 13.74 13.05
N THR A 478 -5.42 12.45 13.19
CA THR A 478 -5.40 11.75 14.48
C THR A 478 -4.10 10.95 14.62
N ALA A 479 -3.44 11.09 15.76
CA ALA A 479 -2.19 10.37 16.03
C ALA A 479 -2.41 8.85 16.09
N ILE A 480 -3.35 8.40 16.92
CA ILE A 480 -3.66 6.97 17.09
C ILE A 480 -5.17 6.81 17.26
N LEU A 481 -5.78 5.99 16.41
CA LEU A 481 -7.18 5.56 16.55
C LEU A 481 -7.25 4.06 16.67
N VAL A 482 -7.80 3.58 17.80
CA VAL A 482 -8.11 2.16 18.05
C VAL A 482 -9.61 2.02 18.27
N ARG A 483 -10.29 1.27 17.40
CA ARG A 483 -11.73 1.08 17.46
C ARG A 483 -12.11 -0.38 17.25
N GLY A 484 -12.19 -1.11 18.38
CA GLY A 484 -12.59 -2.51 18.43
C GLY A 484 -14.11 -2.70 18.46
N LEU A 485 -14.55 -3.96 18.47
CA LEU A 485 -15.96 -4.34 18.64
C LEU A 485 -16.29 -4.55 20.13
N PRO A 486 -17.49 -4.22 20.59
CA PRO A 486 -17.90 -4.46 21.98
C PRO A 486 -17.79 -5.92 22.40
N GLU A 487 -18.03 -6.85 21.48
CA GLU A 487 -17.90 -8.30 21.66
C GLU A 487 -16.49 -8.83 21.42
N MET A 488 -15.64 -8.09 20.69
CA MET A 488 -14.27 -8.50 20.35
C MET A 488 -13.34 -7.31 20.43
N ALA A 489 -12.73 -7.10 21.58
CA ALA A 489 -11.76 -6.04 21.77
C ALA A 489 -10.51 -6.27 20.93
N ILE A 490 -9.95 -5.18 20.41
CA ILE A 490 -8.59 -5.19 19.85
C ILE A 490 -7.60 -5.30 21.02
N LYS A 491 -6.61 -6.19 20.92
CA LYS A 491 -5.78 -6.46 22.09
C LYS A 491 -4.30 -6.68 21.80
N ASP A 492 -3.52 -6.57 22.87
CA ASP A 492 -2.08 -6.83 22.86
C ASP A 492 -1.35 -5.91 21.87
N ILE A 493 -1.55 -4.59 21.96
CA ILE A 493 -0.83 -3.60 21.18
C ILE A 493 0.25 -2.95 22.05
N SER A 494 1.49 -2.97 21.58
CA SER A 494 2.61 -2.19 22.14
C SER A 494 3.07 -1.13 21.16
N ILE A 495 3.09 0.14 21.56
CA ILE A 495 3.67 1.26 20.80
C ILE A 495 4.78 1.86 21.63
N GLU A 496 6.01 1.83 21.12
CA GLU A 496 7.20 2.29 21.85
C GLU A 496 8.04 3.27 21.02
N ASN A 497 8.59 4.30 21.69
CA ASN A 497 9.50 5.27 21.06
C ASN A 497 8.87 5.94 19.83
N ALA A 498 7.71 6.56 19.98
CA ALA A 498 7.03 7.23 18.89
C ALA A 498 6.93 8.74 19.12
N VAL A 499 6.97 9.52 18.02
CA VAL A 499 6.71 10.97 18.02
C VAL A 499 5.65 11.26 16.97
N LEU A 500 4.46 11.67 17.42
CA LEU A 500 3.29 11.83 16.58
C LEU A 500 2.73 13.26 16.71
N GLU A 501 2.83 14.06 15.66
CA GLU A 501 2.19 15.36 15.53
C GLU A 501 0.89 15.22 14.76
N ALA A 502 -0.23 15.67 15.34
CA ALA A 502 -1.57 15.52 14.76
C ALA A 502 -2.54 16.60 15.27
N ASP A 503 -3.73 16.68 14.68
CA ASP A 503 -4.78 17.54 15.21
C ASP A 503 -5.38 16.94 16.48
N LYS A 504 -5.66 15.62 16.48
CA LYS A 504 -6.17 14.86 17.63
C LYS A 504 -5.12 13.88 18.13
N GLY A 505 -5.16 13.59 19.43
CA GLY A 505 -4.21 12.66 20.05
C GLY A 505 -4.61 11.20 19.90
N LEU A 506 -4.70 10.48 21.04
CA LEU A 506 -5.14 9.10 21.09
C LEU A 506 -6.66 9.00 21.28
N VAL A 507 -7.32 8.20 20.48
CA VAL A 507 -8.68 7.70 20.71
C VAL A 507 -8.65 6.17 20.77
N CYS A 508 -9.04 5.59 21.92
CA CYS A 508 -8.96 4.15 22.16
C CYS A 508 -10.30 3.63 22.69
N GLN A 509 -10.96 2.82 21.89
CA GLN A 509 -12.29 2.29 22.16
C GLN A 509 -12.31 0.77 22.01
N GLU A 510 -12.97 0.09 22.94
CA GLU A 510 -13.13 -1.38 22.92
C GLU A 510 -11.78 -2.09 22.71
N ALA A 511 -10.84 -1.83 23.64
CA ALA A 511 -9.49 -2.34 23.56
C ALA A 511 -9.03 -2.98 24.87
N GLU A 512 -8.06 -3.88 24.80
CA GLU A 512 -7.51 -4.59 25.96
C GLU A 512 -5.99 -4.76 25.83
N ASN A 513 -5.28 -4.61 26.96
CA ASN A 513 -3.84 -4.78 27.04
C ASN A 513 -3.08 -3.91 26.00
N ILE A 514 -3.32 -2.58 26.09
CA ILE A 514 -2.65 -1.60 25.23
C ILE A 514 -1.55 -0.93 26.02
N ARG A 515 -0.34 -0.93 25.50
CA ARG A 515 0.82 -0.31 26.11
C ARG A 515 1.42 0.77 25.20
N LEU A 516 1.48 1.99 25.71
CA LEU A 516 2.25 3.08 25.13
C LEU A 516 3.43 3.38 26.04
N LYS A 517 4.66 3.34 25.51
CA LYS A 517 5.88 3.61 26.26
C LYS A 517 6.79 4.57 25.48
N ASN A 518 7.24 5.65 26.15
CA ASN A 518 8.09 6.67 25.53
C ASN A 518 7.41 7.27 24.27
N VAL A 519 6.13 7.62 24.35
CA VAL A 519 5.37 8.16 23.22
C VAL A 519 5.16 9.65 23.42
N THR A 520 5.53 10.45 22.42
CA THR A 520 5.26 11.88 22.37
C THR A 520 4.08 12.13 21.44
N ILE A 521 3.00 12.73 21.96
CA ILE A 521 1.80 13.10 21.21
C ILE A 521 1.68 14.61 21.21
N LEU A 522 1.92 15.24 20.08
CA LEU A 522 1.82 16.68 19.88
C LEU A 522 0.48 16.99 19.19
N SER A 523 -0.61 17.00 19.96
CA SER A 523 -1.94 17.29 19.43
C SER A 523 -2.30 18.77 19.54
N LYS A 524 -3.02 19.30 18.52
CA LYS A 524 -3.62 20.65 18.59
C LYS A 524 -4.84 20.65 19.49
N GLU A 525 -5.68 19.60 19.44
CA GLU A 525 -6.76 19.39 20.40
C GLU A 525 -6.18 18.93 21.73
N THR A 526 -6.52 19.63 22.80
CA THR A 526 -5.98 19.41 24.13
C THR A 526 -7.05 19.08 25.18
N LYS A 527 -8.27 18.73 24.72
CA LYS A 527 -9.43 18.45 25.59
C LYS A 527 -10.26 17.27 25.11
N PRO A 528 -9.77 16.03 25.25
CA PRO A 528 -8.51 15.59 25.85
C PRO A 528 -7.38 15.37 24.84
N VAL A 529 -6.15 15.19 25.36
CA VAL A 529 -5.03 14.65 24.56
C VAL A 529 -5.20 13.14 24.34
N LEU A 530 -5.67 12.41 25.37
CA LEU A 530 -5.87 10.96 25.35
C LEU A 530 -7.32 10.66 25.73
N GLU A 531 -8.02 9.90 24.90
CA GLU A 531 -9.39 9.45 25.15
C GLU A 531 -9.46 7.93 25.18
N ILE A 532 -10.03 7.37 26.27
CA ILE A 532 -10.17 5.95 26.50
C ILE A 532 -11.63 5.63 26.83
N GLN A 533 -12.22 4.73 26.07
CA GLN A 533 -13.62 4.33 26.24
C GLN A 533 -13.79 2.81 26.20
N ASN A 534 -14.47 2.24 27.20
CA ASN A 534 -14.73 0.80 27.28
C ASN A 534 -13.47 -0.07 27.09
N ALA A 535 -12.31 0.41 27.54
CA ALA A 535 -11.05 -0.29 27.36
C ALA A 535 -10.46 -0.70 28.73
N ARG A 536 -9.68 -1.78 28.75
CA ARG A 536 -9.10 -2.33 29.96
C ARG A 536 -7.62 -2.68 29.84
N ASP A 537 -6.92 -2.65 30.97
CA ASP A 537 -5.51 -2.99 31.06
C ASP A 537 -4.64 -2.09 30.15
N ILE A 538 -4.84 -0.76 30.28
CA ILE A 538 -4.13 0.25 29.48
C ILE A 538 -2.94 0.77 30.29
N THR A 539 -1.75 0.74 29.72
CA THR A 539 -0.52 1.26 30.32
C THR A 539 0.02 2.43 29.51
N LEU A 540 0.10 3.60 30.13
CA LEU A 540 0.62 4.85 29.58
C LEU A 540 1.89 5.21 30.36
N ASP A 541 3.06 4.86 29.82
CA ASP A 541 4.35 5.01 30.48
C ASP A 541 5.25 6.01 29.75
N ASN A 542 5.65 7.08 30.44
CA ASN A 542 6.44 8.18 29.89
C ASN A 542 5.78 8.79 28.63
N ILE A 543 4.53 9.23 28.78
CA ILE A 543 3.82 9.96 27.72
C ILE A 543 4.22 11.44 27.80
N ARG A 544 4.63 11.98 26.66
CA ARG A 544 4.95 13.40 26.49
C ARG A 544 3.89 14.07 25.63
N TYR A 545 3.51 15.28 25.98
CA TYR A 545 2.49 16.06 25.28
C TYR A 545 2.78 17.56 25.41
N ALA A 546 2.10 18.38 24.61
CA ALA A 546 2.28 19.83 24.66
C ALA A 546 1.89 20.39 26.04
N SER A 547 2.68 21.29 26.58
CA SER A 547 2.39 21.94 27.85
C SER A 547 1.12 22.80 27.76
N GLY A 548 0.36 22.89 28.87
CA GLY A 548 -0.85 23.69 28.95
C GLY A 548 -2.10 23.00 28.35
N ALA A 549 -2.04 21.70 28.11
CA ALA A 549 -3.22 20.91 27.73
C ALA A 549 -4.36 21.11 28.75
N GLU A 550 -5.60 21.20 28.26
CA GLU A 550 -6.76 21.37 29.15
C GLU A 550 -7.04 20.10 29.94
N VAL A 551 -7.05 18.95 29.27
CA VAL A 551 -7.27 17.63 29.89
C VAL A 551 -6.26 16.65 29.28
N LEU A 552 -5.44 16.00 30.12
CA LEU A 552 -4.53 14.98 29.63
C LEU A 552 -5.29 13.72 29.22
N LEU A 553 -6.12 13.17 30.09
CA LEU A 553 -6.78 11.90 29.90
C LEU A 553 -8.29 12.01 30.19
N ARG A 554 -9.12 11.64 29.22
CA ARG A 554 -10.55 11.40 29.43
C ARG A 554 -10.82 9.90 29.43
N VAL A 555 -11.62 9.45 30.40
CA VAL A 555 -11.99 8.04 30.54
C VAL A 555 -13.50 7.92 30.63
N SER A 556 -14.12 7.07 29.79
CA SER A 556 -15.56 6.87 29.75
C SER A 556 -15.93 5.40 29.56
N GLY A 557 -17.21 5.07 29.72
CA GLY A 557 -17.76 3.74 29.55
C GLY A 557 -17.59 2.81 30.76
N GLU A 558 -18.63 2.01 31.02
CA GLU A 558 -18.75 1.13 32.20
C GLU A 558 -17.71 0.00 32.24
N ARG A 559 -17.19 -0.43 31.06
CA ARG A 559 -16.19 -1.50 30.95
C ARG A 559 -14.76 -1.01 31.13
N THR A 560 -14.53 0.30 31.24
CA THR A 560 -13.19 0.84 31.40
C THR A 560 -12.64 0.53 32.79
N LYS A 561 -11.46 -0.10 32.83
CA LYS A 561 -10.77 -0.45 34.07
C LYS A 561 -9.27 -0.58 33.90
N ASN A 562 -8.54 -0.44 35.01
CA ASN A 562 -7.10 -0.68 35.09
C ASN A 562 -6.29 0.16 34.07
N VAL A 563 -6.60 1.46 33.95
CA VAL A 563 -5.82 2.42 33.19
C VAL A 563 -4.71 2.96 34.11
N LYS A 564 -3.45 2.67 33.77
CA LYS A 564 -2.27 3.05 34.56
C LYS A 564 -1.47 4.12 33.83
N VAL A 565 -1.18 5.23 34.53
CA VAL A 565 -0.31 6.30 34.04
C VAL A 565 0.92 6.34 34.91
N SER A 566 2.11 6.19 34.32
CA SER A 566 3.39 6.24 35.03
C SER A 566 4.42 7.09 34.28
N ASN A 567 5.41 7.62 35.03
CA ASN A 567 6.53 8.38 34.46
C ASN A 567 6.12 9.54 33.52
N THR A 568 4.89 10.07 33.71
CA THR A 568 4.29 11.10 32.85
C THR A 568 4.10 12.38 33.66
N ASN A 569 4.57 13.51 33.15
CA ASN A 569 4.38 14.80 33.82
C ASN A 569 2.92 15.29 33.66
N THR A 570 2.05 14.84 34.55
CA THR A 570 0.62 15.20 34.51
C THR A 570 0.38 16.68 34.88
N LYS A 571 1.31 17.34 35.59
CA LYS A 571 1.19 18.76 35.96
C LYS A 571 1.28 19.71 34.77
N SER A 572 1.69 19.24 33.60
CA SER A 572 1.68 20.02 32.35
C SER A 572 0.28 20.24 31.79
N ALA A 573 -0.74 19.52 32.28
CA ALA A 573 -2.16 19.73 31.95
C ALA A 573 -2.89 20.47 33.09
N LYS A 574 -3.96 21.21 32.74
CA LYS A 574 -4.84 21.86 33.74
C LYS A 574 -5.62 20.82 34.55
N LYS A 575 -5.93 19.68 33.92
CA LYS A 575 -6.64 18.55 34.55
C LYS A 575 -6.00 17.23 34.11
N ASP A 576 -5.55 16.45 35.09
CA ASP A 576 -4.90 15.15 34.82
C ASP A 576 -5.87 14.15 34.20
N VAL A 577 -7.05 13.97 34.82
CA VAL A 577 -8.07 13.02 34.41
C VAL A 577 -9.46 13.64 34.44
N GLU A 578 -10.22 13.43 33.38
CA GLU A 578 -11.64 13.72 33.31
C GLU A 578 -12.43 12.40 33.24
N MET A 579 -13.28 12.20 34.25
CA MET A 579 -14.19 11.05 34.25
C MET A 579 -15.44 11.40 33.45
N GLY A 580 -15.61 10.75 32.31
CA GLY A 580 -16.76 10.87 31.42
C GLY A 580 -17.93 9.96 31.83
N ALA A 581 -18.91 9.84 30.94
CA ALA A 581 -20.13 9.07 31.22
C ALA A 581 -19.83 7.61 31.54
N ASN A 582 -20.48 7.10 32.59
CA ASN A 582 -20.45 5.69 33.03
C ASN A 582 -19.05 5.14 33.40
N ALA A 583 -18.04 5.99 33.54
CA ALA A 583 -16.70 5.53 33.93
C ALA A 583 -16.65 5.13 35.41
N PRO A 584 -16.12 3.94 35.77
CA PRO A 584 -15.92 3.56 37.18
C PRO A 584 -14.92 4.49 37.88
N LYS A 585 -15.25 4.96 39.10
CA LYS A 585 -14.41 5.91 39.87
C LYS A 585 -12.95 5.44 40.06
N LYS A 586 -12.71 4.13 40.10
CA LYS A 586 -11.38 3.53 40.30
C LYS A 586 -10.74 3.04 38.99
N ALA A 587 -11.26 3.46 37.81
CA ALA A 587 -10.75 3.00 36.53
C ALA A 587 -9.31 3.43 36.24
N VAL A 588 -8.85 4.55 36.85
CA VAL A 588 -7.52 5.16 36.56
C VAL A 588 -6.66 5.15 37.80
N SER A 589 -5.40 4.82 37.66
CA SER A 589 -4.33 5.01 38.64
C SER A 589 -3.18 5.80 38.07
N ILE A 590 -2.70 6.81 38.79
CA ILE A 590 -1.54 7.62 38.39
C ILE A 590 -0.46 7.40 39.44
N THR A 591 0.69 6.88 38.99
CA THR A 591 1.90 6.83 39.80
C THR A 591 2.68 8.11 39.56
N LYS A 592 2.74 8.97 40.58
CA LYS A 592 3.50 10.21 40.51
C LYS A 592 5.00 9.88 40.48
N SER A 593 5.71 10.41 39.49
CA SER A 593 7.17 10.40 39.40
C SER A 593 7.78 11.34 40.44
#